data_9ee27e2b61d76757f39b09e5c5dfb37f
#
_entry.id   9ee27e2b61d76757f39b09e5c5dfb37f
#
_cell.length_a   1.000
_cell.length_b   1.000
_cell.length_c   1.000
_cell.angle_alpha   90.00
_cell.angle_beta   90.00
_cell.angle_gamma   90.00
#
_symmetry.space_group_name_H-M   'P 1'
#
loop_
_entity.id
_entity.type
_entity.pdbx_description
1 polymer ?
#
loop_
_entity_poly.entity_id
_entity_poly.type
_entity_poly.pdbx_seq_one_letter_code
_entity_poly.pdbx_strand_id
1 'polypeptide(L)'
;MRLLAGFDAGQTHTRCRLSVVQNGLHQPVGEGEGPGVSHLDAPQGERRFLEAIRTSAQQALKTHPDGVIQAAVVGASGIEHGTALQQRAERLVGQALAIDDAT
;
A
#
# COMPACT_ATOMS: atom_id res chain seq x y z
N MET A 1 -5.86 -4.42 16.71
CA MET A 1 -6.72 -4.74 15.55
C MET A 1 -5.83 -5.07 14.36
N ARG A 2 -6.02 -6.23 13.78
CA ARG A 2 -5.24 -6.68 12.62
C ARG A 2 -5.95 -6.27 11.34
N LEU A 3 -5.23 -5.55 10.48
CA LEU A 3 -5.79 -4.97 9.27
C LEU A 3 -5.10 -5.52 8.03
N LEU A 4 -5.87 -5.61 6.96
CA LEU A 4 -5.36 -5.82 5.63
C LEU A 4 -5.41 -4.48 4.89
N ALA A 5 -4.37 -4.18 4.10
CA ALA A 5 -4.31 -2.95 3.32
C ALA A 5 -4.31 -3.27 1.84
N GLY A 6 -5.17 -2.59 1.09
CA GLY A 6 -5.14 -2.60 -0.37
C GLY A 6 -4.75 -1.23 -0.87
N PHE A 7 -3.80 -1.18 -1.79
CA PHE A 7 -3.34 0.08 -2.38
C PHE A 7 -3.60 0.10 -3.87
N ASP A 8 -4.07 1.24 -4.34
CA ASP A 8 -4.16 1.56 -5.76
C ASP A 8 -3.24 2.74 -6.01
N ALA A 9 -2.06 2.47 -6.56
CA ALA A 9 -1.01 3.47 -6.75
C ALA A 9 -1.04 3.98 -8.18
N GLY A 10 -1.64 5.15 -8.39
CA GLY A 10 -1.74 5.81 -9.68
C GLY A 10 -0.73 6.94 -9.83
N GLN A 11 -0.69 7.54 -11.03
CA GLN A 11 0.23 8.64 -11.31
C GLN A 11 -0.15 9.93 -10.61
N THR A 12 -1.43 10.15 -10.36
CA THR A 12 -1.92 11.38 -9.74
C THR A 12 -2.08 11.25 -8.23
N HIS A 13 -2.52 10.10 -7.76
CA HIS A 13 -2.69 9.85 -6.34
C HIS A 13 -2.65 8.36 -6.05
N THR A 14 -2.42 8.04 -4.78
CA THR A 14 -2.46 6.67 -4.27
C THR A 14 -3.59 6.58 -3.25
N ARG A 15 -4.36 5.50 -3.32
CA ARG A 15 -5.43 5.24 -2.37
C ARG A 15 -5.13 4.00 -1.57
N CYS A 16 -5.32 4.09 -0.25
CA CYS A 16 -5.20 2.96 0.66
C CYS A 16 -6.58 2.66 1.24
N ARG A 17 -6.96 1.39 1.21
CA ARG A 17 -8.18 0.92 1.86
C ARG A 17 -7.80 -0.14 2.88
N LEU A 18 -8.27 0.07 4.12
CA LEU A 18 -8.07 -0.88 5.20
C LEU A 18 -9.31 -1.73 5.38
N SER A 19 -9.12 -3.00 5.68
CA SER A 19 -10.21 -3.91 5.97
C SER A 19 -9.85 -4.87 7.10
N VAL A 20 -10.88 -5.41 7.75
CA VAL A 20 -10.76 -6.53 8.67
C VAL A 20 -11.45 -7.74 8.04
N VAL A 21 -11.02 -8.94 8.43
CA VAL A 21 -11.68 -10.17 8.03
C VAL A 21 -12.53 -10.64 9.20
N GLN A 22 -13.84 -10.75 8.97
CA GLN A 22 -14.80 -11.27 9.95
C GLN A 22 -15.69 -12.30 9.28
N ASN A 23 -15.73 -13.49 9.85
CA ASN A 23 -16.55 -14.58 9.32
C ASN A 23 -16.27 -14.89 7.84
N GLY A 24 -14.99 -14.78 7.44
CA GLY A 24 -14.58 -15.00 6.06
C GLY A 24 -14.88 -13.86 5.11
N LEU A 25 -15.42 -12.74 5.59
CA LEU A 25 -15.74 -11.58 4.76
C LEU A 25 -14.80 -10.42 5.08
N HIS A 26 -14.34 -9.73 4.03
CA HIS A 26 -13.56 -8.51 4.16
C HIS A 26 -14.50 -7.33 4.39
N GLN A 27 -14.27 -6.62 5.48
CA GLN A 27 -15.09 -5.47 5.84
C GLN A 27 -14.24 -4.21 5.84
N PRO A 28 -14.53 -3.22 4.96
CA PRO A 28 -13.79 -1.97 4.94
C PRO A 28 -13.96 -1.20 6.24
N VAL A 29 -12.86 -0.68 6.78
CA VAL A 29 -12.88 0.08 8.04
C VAL A 29 -12.15 1.41 7.94
N GLY A 30 -11.43 1.69 6.87
CA GLY A 30 -10.75 2.95 6.71
C GLY A 30 -10.24 3.17 5.30
N GLU A 31 -10.03 4.42 4.95
CA GLU A 31 -9.52 4.83 3.65
C GLU A 31 -8.60 6.03 3.81
N GLY A 32 -7.56 6.08 2.98
CA GLY A 32 -6.64 7.21 2.97
C GLY A 32 -6.07 7.45 1.58
N GLU A 33 -5.59 8.65 1.35
CA GLU A 33 -4.96 9.04 0.10
C GLU A 33 -3.55 9.56 0.35
N GLY A 34 -2.71 9.38 -0.65
CA GLY A 34 -1.36 9.90 -0.68
C GLY A 34 -1.02 10.40 -2.07
N PRO A 35 0.21 10.91 -2.25
CA PRO A 35 0.64 11.41 -3.55
C PRO A 35 0.71 10.30 -4.59
N GLY A 36 0.76 10.69 -5.85
CA GLY A 36 0.94 9.74 -6.94
C GLY A 36 2.35 9.17 -6.99
N VAL A 37 2.51 8.12 -7.81
CA VAL A 37 3.79 7.45 -8.00
C VAL A 37 4.27 7.67 -9.44
N SER A 38 5.57 7.51 -9.65
CA SER A 38 6.18 7.46 -10.97
C SER A 38 6.82 6.09 -11.15
N HIS A 39 7.34 5.84 -12.35
CA HIS A 39 8.07 4.60 -12.60
C HIS A 39 9.21 4.44 -11.58
N LEU A 40 9.42 3.22 -11.08
CA LEU A 40 10.44 2.97 -10.05
C LEU A 40 11.85 3.37 -10.50
N ASP A 41 12.14 3.27 -11.78
CA ASP A 41 13.43 3.65 -12.35
C ASP A 41 13.55 5.13 -12.69
N ALA A 42 12.46 5.89 -12.55
CA ALA A 42 12.51 7.35 -12.73
C ALA A 42 13.29 7.99 -11.59
N PRO A 43 13.83 9.21 -11.78
CA PRO A 43 14.47 9.94 -10.69
C PRO A 43 13.53 10.04 -9.49
N GLN A 44 14.02 9.65 -8.31
CA GLN A 44 13.23 9.61 -7.06
C GLN A 44 12.05 8.65 -7.09
N GLY A 45 12.00 7.72 -8.05
CA GLY A 45 10.86 6.82 -8.23
C GLY A 45 10.57 5.95 -7.01
N GLU A 46 11.61 5.33 -6.43
CA GLU A 46 11.44 4.49 -5.24
C GLU A 46 11.03 5.32 -4.02
N ARG A 47 11.63 6.49 -3.84
CA ARG A 47 11.29 7.40 -2.74
C ARG A 47 9.83 7.85 -2.84
N ARG A 48 9.38 8.22 -4.03
CA ARG A 48 7.98 8.63 -4.26
C ARG A 48 7.02 7.48 -3.98
N PHE A 49 7.39 6.27 -4.35
CA PHE A 49 6.60 5.08 -4.08
C PHE A 49 6.48 4.85 -2.57
N LEU A 50 7.60 4.88 -1.85
CA LEU A 50 7.59 4.71 -0.39
C LEU A 50 6.73 5.77 0.31
N GLU A 51 6.86 7.03 -0.10
CA GLU A 51 6.05 8.13 0.46
C GLU A 51 4.56 7.95 0.18
N ALA A 52 4.22 7.52 -1.02
CA ALA A 52 2.83 7.29 -1.39
C ALA A 52 2.19 6.20 -0.52
N ILE A 53 2.88 5.10 -0.32
CA ILE A 53 2.40 4.00 0.52
C ILE A 53 2.29 4.44 1.97
N ARG A 54 3.33 5.07 2.52
CA ARG A 54 3.33 5.52 3.92
C ARG A 54 2.24 6.55 4.19
N THR A 55 2.14 7.57 3.34
CA THR A 55 1.18 8.66 3.53
C THR A 55 -0.26 8.18 3.45
N SER A 56 -0.57 7.37 2.44
CA SER A 56 -1.93 6.86 2.28
C SER A 56 -2.31 5.91 3.42
N ALA A 57 -1.37 5.07 3.88
CA ALA A 57 -1.61 4.18 5.01
C ALA A 57 -1.79 4.95 6.31
N GLN A 58 -0.96 5.95 6.58
CA GLN A 58 -1.08 6.78 7.78
C GLN A 58 -2.41 7.51 7.83
N GLN A 59 -2.86 8.04 6.71
CA GLN A 59 -4.16 8.71 6.64
C GLN A 59 -5.29 7.71 6.88
N ALA A 60 -5.23 6.52 6.30
CA ALA A 60 -6.23 5.49 6.51
C ALA A 60 -6.29 5.02 7.97
N LEU A 61 -5.15 5.00 8.66
CA LEU A 61 -5.06 4.58 10.06
C LEU A 61 -5.53 5.63 11.06
N LYS A 62 -5.83 6.85 10.63
CA LYS A 62 -6.25 7.92 11.57
C LYS A 62 -7.48 7.55 12.40
N THR A 63 -8.40 6.79 11.84
CA THR A 63 -9.60 6.33 12.54
C THR A 63 -9.35 5.05 13.33
N HIS A 64 -8.17 4.43 13.18
CA HIS A 64 -7.80 3.20 13.86
C HIS A 64 -6.36 3.29 14.37
N PRO A 65 -6.07 4.17 15.34
CA PRO A 65 -4.69 4.42 15.78
C PRO A 65 -4.00 3.19 16.37
N ASP A 66 -4.77 2.22 16.88
CA ASP A 66 -4.23 0.96 17.40
C ASP A 66 -4.19 -0.14 16.34
N GLY A 67 -4.53 0.18 15.09
CA GLY A 67 -4.54 -0.79 14.01
C GLY A 67 -3.14 -1.17 13.56
N VAL A 68 -2.96 -2.45 13.26
CA VAL A 68 -1.69 -2.98 12.75
C VAL A 68 -1.95 -3.61 11.39
N ILE A 69 -1.30 -3.08 10.36
CA ILE A 69 -1.37 -3.67 9.03
C ILE A 69 -0.54 -4.94 9.03
N GLN A 70 -1.19 -6.06 8.75
CA GLN A 70 -0.59 -7.39 8.79
C GLN A 70 -0.15 -7.84 7.41
N ALA A 71 -0.90 -7.48 6.38
CA ALA A 71 -0.63 -7.84 5.00
C ALA A 71 -1.12 -6.74 4.07
N ALA A 72 -0.51 -6.63 2.91
CA ALA A 72 -0.84 -5.61 1.92
C ALA A 72 -0.82 -6.17 0.51
N VAL A 73 -1.75 -5.68 -0.31
CA VAL A 73 -1.81 -5.94 -1.75
C VAL A 73 -1.75 -4.60 -2.47
N VAL A 74 -0.92 -4.51 -3.50
CA VAL A 74 -0.73 -3.26 -4.25
C VAL A 74 -1.00 -3.50 -5.73
N GLY A 75 -1.91 -2.70 -6.31
CA GLY A 75 -2.00 -2.51 -7.73
C GLY A 75 -1.32 -1.20 -8.09
N ALA A 76 -0.41 -1.22 -9.04
CA ALA A 76 0.34 -0.03 -9.43
C ALA A 76 0.44 0.08 -10.94
N SER A 77 0.27 1.31 -11.45
CA SER A 77 0.43 1.58 -12.87
C SER A 77 1.85 1.27 -13.33
N GLY A 78 1.99 0.60 -14.46
CA GLY A 78 3.29 0.29 -15.05
C GLY A 78 4.02 -0.90 -14.44
N ILE A 79 3.43 -1.58 -13.46
CA ILE A 79 4.02 -2.77 -12.85
C ILE A 79 3.23 -4.00 -13.29
N GLU A 80 3.85 -4.84 -14.10
CA GLU A 80 3.23 -6.06 -14.58
C GLU A 80 3.42 -7.20 -13.58
N HIS A 81 2.45 -8.09 -13.53
CA HIS A 81 2.45 -9.26 -12.68
C HIS A 81 3.58 -10.22 -13.09
N GLY A 82 4.28 -10.82 -12.12
CA GLY A 82 5.34 -11.78 -12.37
C GLY A 82 6.68 -11.21 -12.81
N THR A 83 6.87 -9.89 -12.74
CA THR A 83 8.09 -9.22 -13.19
C THR A 83 9.05 -8.90 -12.05
N ALA A 84 10.30 -8.55 -12.40
CA ALA A 84 11.26 -8.05 -11.42
C ALA A 84 10.80 -6.74 -10.79
N LEU A 85 10.06 -5.92 -11.52
CA LEU A 85 9.45 -4.68 -10.98
C LEU A 85 8.42 -5.00 -9.91
N GLN A 86 7.63 -6.04 -10.10
CA GLN A 86 6.67 -6.47 -9.08
C GLN A 86 7.38 -6.88 -7.79
N GLN A 87 8.42 -7.68 -7.88
CA GLN A 87 9.19 -8.12 -6.71
C GLN A 87 9.82 -6.92 -5.99
N ARG A 88 10.34 -5.97 -6.74
CA ARG A 88 10.92 -4.76 -6.19
C ARG A 88 9.86 -3.91 -5.48
N ALA A 89 8.68 -3.76 -6.07
CA ALA A 89 7.56 -3.05 -5.46
C ALA A 89 7.10 -3.73 -4.17
N GLU A 90 7.02 -5.05 -4.15
CA GLU A 90 6.65 -5.80 -2.94
C GLU A 90 7.63 -5.55 -1.80
N ARG A 91 8.93 -5.54 -2.09
CA ARG A 91 9.95 -5.23 -1.08
C ARG A 91 9.79 -3.81 -0.54
N LEU A 92 9.52 -2.85 -1.43
CA LEU A 92 9.32 -1.46 -1.03
C LEU A 92 8.08 -1.29 -0.14
N VAL A 93 6.99 -1.97 -0.48
CA VAL A 93 5.78 -1.96 0.36
C VAL A 93 6.07 -2.58 1.73
N GLY A 94 6.74 -3.71 1.77
CA GLY A 94 7.13 -4.35 3.02
C GLY A 94 7.99 -3.43 3.88
N GLN A 95 8.93 -2.71 3.26
CA GLN A 95 9.77 -1.75 3.94
C GLN A 95 8.95 -0.55 4.46
N ALA A 96 8.06 -0.01 3.63
CA ALA A 96 7.25 1.16 3.99
C ALA A 96 6.33 0.88 5.18
N LEU A 97 5.77 -0.32 5.25
CA LEU A 97 4.80 -0.71 6.26
C LEU A 97 5.40 -1.55 7.39
N ALA A 98 6.66 -1.94 7.27
CA ALA A 98 7.37 -2.84 8.20
C ALA A 98 6.63 -4.18 8.36
N ILE A 99 6.25 -4.78 7.23
CA ILE A 99 5.56 -6.08 7.19
C ILE A 99 6.28 -7.03 6.24
N ASP A 100 6.05 -8.33 6.41
CA ASP A 100 6.65 -9.38 5.57
C ASP A 100 5.72 -9.84 4.45
N ASP A 101 4.42 -9.65 4.58
CA ASP A 101 3.41 -10.14 3.64
C ASP A 101 2.87 -9.00 2.77
N ALA A 102 3.55 -8.76 1.65
CA ALA A 102 3.15 -7.76 0.67
C ALA A 102 3.17 -8.36 -0.74
N THR A 103 2.10 -8.16 -1.49
CA THR A 103 1.98 -8.64 -2.88
C THR A 103 1.45 -7.62 -3.86
#